data_dac0eebcbe55d4dd5a868c959a12868f
#
_entry.id   dac0eebcbe55d4dd5a868c959a12868f
#
_cell.length_a   1.000
_cell.length_b   1.000
_cell.length_c   1.000
_cell.angle_alpha   90.00
_cell.angle_beta   90.00
_cell.angle_gamma   90.00
#
_symmetry.space_group_name_H-M   'P 1'
#
loop_
_entity.id
_entity.type
_entity.pdbx_description
1 polymer ?
#
loop_
_entity_poly.entity_id
_entity_poly.type
_entity_poly.pdbx_seq_one_letter_code
_entity_poly.pdbx_strand_id
1 'polypeptide(L)'
;TPLPIWNCTKCGLKEPLFSRNEIIKRATKLPDGEQFELHRPWIDNIEINCSKCNIPMIRESFVLDTWHNSGASPYAAFSDDEYEDLIPAEFLTEGIDQTRGWAYTLLMENVILQNKDQSPFESFLFQGHILDEKGNKMSKSLGNVLDANKLLVDNSVDAIRFYFMWKSSPIESLSFSLSEMGAR
;
A
#
# COMPACT_ATOMS: atom_id res chain seq x y z
N THR A 1 -9.02 1.58 1.99
CA THR A 1 -10.11 0.62 2.27
C THR A 1 -11.15 1.27 3.17
N PRO A 2 -12.44 1.36 2.76
CA PRO A 2 -13.52 1.83 3.61
C PRO A 2 -13.73 0.92 4.81
N LEU A 3 -14.04 1.49 5.98
CA LEU A 3 -14.39 0.70 7.16
C LEU A 3 -15.75 0.02 6.95
N PRO A 4 -15.84 -1.33 7.02
CA PRO A 4 -17.08 -2.06 6.80
C PRO A 4 -17.89 -2.14 8.10
N ILE A 5 -18.19 -0.98 8.69
CA ILE A 5 -18.90 -0.85 9.97
C ILE A 5 -20.13 0.01 9.78
N TRP A 6 -21.31 -0.50 10.13
CA TRP A 6 -22.56 0.24 10.09
C TRP A 6 -22.97 0.66 11.49
N ASN A 7 -23.42 1.90 11.62
CA ASN A 7 -23.79 2.54 12.89
C ASN A 7 -25.29 2.82 12.94
N CYS A 8 -25.94 2.39 13.99
CA CYS A 8 -27.34 2.74 14.26
C CYS A 8 -27.43 4.09 14.97
N THR A 9 -28.06 5.07 14.33
CA THR A 9 -28.23 6.42 14.91
C THR A 9 -29.17 6.48 16.11
N LYS A 10 -30.03 5.46 16.29
CA LYS A 10 -31.01 5.40 17.38
C LYS A 10 -30.45 4.74 18.65
N CYS A 11 -29.81 3.59 18.55
CA CYS A 11 -29.37 2.83 19.71
C CYS A 11 -27.84 2.73 19.86
N GLY A 12 -27.07 3.35 18.94
CA GLY A 12 -25.62 3.34 18.98
C GLY A 12 -24.96 2.00 18.65
N LEU A 13 -25.76 0.99 18.22
CA LEU A 13 -25.19 -0.30 17.82
C LEU A 13 -24.24 -0.10 16.64
N LYS A 14 -23.03 -0.64 16.76
CA LYS A 14 -22.06 -0.76 15.66
C LYS A 14 -22.04 -2.22 15.20
N GLU A 15 -22.17 -2.43 13.91
CA GLU A 15 -22.23 -3.76 13.30
C GLU A 15 -21.11 -3.85 12.23
N PRO A 16 -19.97 -4.51 12.54
CA PRO A 16 -18.93 -4.78 11.58
C PRO A 16 -19.33 -5.97 10.71
N LEU A 17 -19.07 -5.88 9.39
CA LEU A 17 -19.32 -6.93 8.41
C LEU A 17 -18.05 -7.12 7.58
N PHE A 18 -17.25 -8.13 7.91
CA PHE A 18 -15.90 -8.28 7.39
C PHE A 18 -15.82 -9.05 6.06
N SER A 19 -16.91 -9.60 5.58
CA SER A 19 -16.93 -10.30 4.30
C SER A 19 -18.08 -9.86 3.40
N ARG A 20 -17.87 -10.01 2.09
CA ARG A 20 -18.92 -9.79 1.09
C ARG A 20 -20.18 -10.60 1.40
N ASN A 21 -20.02 -11.85 1.80
CA ASN A 21 -21.13 -12.73 2.15
C ASN A 21 -21.92 -12.25 3.38
N GLU A 22 -21.26 -11.68 4.38
CA GLU A 22 -21.94 -11.06 5.53
C GLU A 22 -22.73 -9.83 5.10
N ILE A 23 -22.15 -8.99 4.26
CA ILE A 23 -22.84 -7.82 3.72
C ILE A 23 -24.08 -8.25 2.93
N ILE A 24 -23.97 -9.21 2.00
CA ILE A 24 -25.10 -9.75 1.23
C ILE A 24 -26.22 -10.26 2.13
N LYS A 25 -25.89 -11.05 3.15
CA LYS A 25 -26.87 -11.58 4.11
C LYS A 25 -27.59 -10.52 4.92
N ARG A 26 -26.91 -9.40 5.20
CA ARG A 26 -27.42 -8.33 6.06
C ARG A 26 -28.08 -7.18 5.28
N ALA A 27 -27.73 -7.02 4.01
CA ALA A 27 -28.25 -5.95 3.18
C ALA A 27 -29.76 -6.07 2.96
N THR A 28 -30.45 -4.97 3.13
CA THR A 28 -31.85 -4.82 2.74
C THR A 28 -31.96 -4.33 1.30
N LYS A 29 -30.87 -3.71 0.80
CA LYS A 29 -30.74 -3.27 -0.60
C LYS A 29 -29.27 -3.30 -1.03
N LEU A 30 -29.03 -3.90 -2.20
CA LEU A 30 -27.74 -3.93 -2.89
C LEU A 30 -27.95 -3.25 -4.27
N PRO A 31 -27.59 -1.97 -4.43
CA PRO A 31 -27.83 -1.22 -5.67
C PRO A 31 -27.23 -1.88 -6.92
N ASP A 32 -26.04 -2.47 -6.77
CA ASP A 32 -25.29 -3.09 -7.86
C ASP A 32 -25.34 -4.63 -7.81
N GLY A 33 -26.31 -5.20 -7.07
CA GLY A 33 -26.44 -6.63 -6.87
C GLY A 33 -25.30 -7.23 -6.02
N GLU A 34 -25.10 -8.56 -6.10
CA GLU A 34 -24.11 -9.28 -5.28
C GLU A 34 -22.65 -8.99 -5.66
N GLN A 35 -22.42 -8.45 -6.85
CA GLN A 35 -21.10 -8.05 -7.35
C GLN A 35 -20.74 -6.58 -7.06
N PHE A 36 -21.38 -5.98 -6.07
CA PHE A 36 -21.18 -4.57 -5.70
C PHE A 36 -19.70 -4.25 -5.44
N GLU A 37 -19.34 -2.99 -5.70
CA GLU A 37 -18.00 -2.48 -5.45
C GLU A 37 -17.83 -2.14 -3.95
N LEU A 38 -16.70 -2.58 -3.36
CA LEU A 38 -16.38 -2.37 -1.94
C LEU A 38 -15.75 -1.00 -1.65
N HIS A 39 -15.37 -0.24 -2.69
CA HIS A 39 -14.84 1.11 -2.53
C HIS A 39 -15.95 2.16 -2.42
N ARG A 40 -15.57 3.35 -1.97
CA ARG A 40 -16.45 4.51 -2.01
C ARG A 40 -16.53 5.07 -3.45
N PRO A 41 -17.68 5.59 -3.89
CA PRO A 41 -18.92 5.81 -3.12
C PRO A 41 -19.87 4.60 -3.06
N TRP A 42 -19.61 3.52 -3.79
CA TRP A 42 -20.55 2.41 -4.00
C TRP A 42 -20.97 1.71 -2.72
N ILE A 43 -20.00 1.37 -1.83
CA ILE A 43 -20.30 0.72 -0.54
C ILE A 43 -21.21 1.56 0.35
N ASP A 44 -21.20 2.89 0.20
CA ASP A 44 -22.04 3.81 0.97
C ASP A 44 -23.54 3.73 0.59
N ASN A 45 -23.86 3.14 -0.58
CA ASN A 45 -25.20 2.97 -1.10
C ASN A 45 -25.87 1.66 -0.64
N ILE A 46 -25.13 0.81 0.09
CA ILE A 46 -25.66 -0.44 0.63
C ILE A 46 -26.51 -0.13 1.85
N GLU A 47 -27.77 -0.56 1.83
CA GLU A 47 -28.70 -0.33 2.93
C GLU A 47 -28.75 -1.55 3.85
N ILE A 48 -28.56 -1.31 5.15
CA ILE A 48 -28.61 -2.33 6.21
C ILE A 48 -29.49 -1.79 7.33
N ASN A 49 -30.41 -2.59 7.82
CA ASN A 49 -31.21 -2.24 8.99
C ASN A 49 -30.60 -2.75 10.28
N CYS A 50 -30.69 -1.95 11.32
CA CYS A 50 -30.24 -2.30 12.66
C CYS A 50 -30.96 -3.56 13.18
N SER A 51 -30.19 -4.53 13.64
CA SER A 51 -30.73 -5.79 14.21
C SER A 51 -31.58 -5.59 15.49
N LYS A 52 -31.40 -4.45 16.20
CA LYS A 52 -32.16 -4.13 17.41
C LYS A 52 -33.36 -3.23 17.17
N CYS A 53 -33.20 -2.21 16.33
CA CYS A 53 -34.17 -1.14 16.16
C CYS A 53 -34.96 -1.23 14.85
N ASN A 54 -34.49 -2.04 13.92
CA ASN A 54 -35.03 -2.20 12.56
C ASN A 54 -35.12 -0.88 11.75
N ILE A 55 -34.20 0.08 12.05
CA ILE A 55 -34.08 1.32 11.31
C ILE A 55 -32.80 1.27 10.43
N PRO A 56 -32.75 2.04 9.33
CA PRO A 56 -31.56 2.11 8.50
C PRO A 56 -30.32 2.52 9.32
N MET A 57 -29.23 1.82 9.09
CA MET A 57 -27.91 2.15 9.62
C MET A 57 -27.09 2.95 8.63
N ILE A 58 -26.14 3.72 9.12
CA ILE A 58 -25.23 4.51 8.31
C ILE A 58 -23.84 3.87 8.42
N ARG A 59 -23.19 3.59 7.28
CA ARG A 59 -21.81 3.10 7.27
C ARG A 59 -20.85 4.18 7.83
N GLU A 60 -19.85 3.75 8.56
CA GLU A 60 -18.79 4.61 9.06
C GLU A 60 -18.09 5.33 7.89
N SER A 61 -18.00 6.66 7.95
CA SER A 61 -17.50 7.47 6.82
C SER A 61 -16.00 7.35 6.58
N PHE A 62 -15.26 6.87 7.56
CA PHE A 62 -13.81 6.75 7.47
C PHE A 62 -13.34 5.63 6.55
N VAL A 63 -12.10 5.77 6.12
CA VAL A 63 -11.33 4.76 5.39
C VAL A 63 -10.08 4.43 6.21
N LEU A 64 -9.55 3.23 6.05
CA LEU A 64 -8.28 2.85 6.63
C LEU A 64 -7.15 3.66 5.99
N ASP A 65 -6.12 3.94 6.76
CA ASP A 65 -4.90 4.57 6.30
C ASP A 65 -4.22 3.72 5.20
N THR A 66 -3.62 4.39 4.22
CA THR A 66 -2.92 3.72 3.12
C THR A 66 -1.75 2.87 3.62
N TRP A 67 -1.06 3.32 4.65
CA TRP A 67 0.06 2.59 5.23
C TRP A 67 -0.37 1.32 5.95
N HIS A 68 -1.54 1.32 6.59
CA HIS A 68 -2.14 0.09 7.11
C HIS A 68 -2.41 -0.91 5.98
N ASN A 69 -3.05 -0.47 4.87
CA ASN A 69 -3.26 -1.36 3.72
C ASN A 69 -1.95 -1.92 3.16
N SER A 70 -0.90 -1.09 3.10
CA SER A 70 0.41 -1.50 2.61
C SER A 70 1.08 -2.51 3.56
N GLY A 71 1.00 -2.29 4.87
CA GLY A 71 1.53 -3.20 5.88
C GLY A 71 0.79 -4.54 5.94
N ALA A 72 -0.53 -4.50 5.67
CA ALA A 72 -1.38 -5.69 5.63
C ALA A 72 -1.29 -6.47 4.30
N SER A 73 -0.48 -6.03 3.33
CA SER A 73 -0.41 -6.63 1.99
C SER A 73 -0.11 -8.14 1.98
N PRO A 74 0.77 -8.70 2.81
CA PRO A 74 1.00 -10.15 2.83
C PRO A 74 -0.25 -10.94 3.23
N TYR A 75 -1.02 -10.42 4.17
CA TYR A 75 -2.26 -11.06 4.65
C TYR A 75 -3.40 -10.97 3.63
N ALA A 76 -3.36 -9.97 2.75
CA ALA A 76 -4.35 -9.80 1.70
C ALA A 76 -3.99 -10.56 0.41
N ALA A 77 -2.71 -10.85 0.19
CA ALA A 77 -2.20 -11.46 -1.03
C ALA A 77 -2.15 -12.99 -0.98
N PHE A 78 -1.99 -13.57 0.21
CA PHE A 78 -1.77 -15.00 0.40
C PHE A 78 -2.90 -15.64 1.20
N SER A 79 -3.16 -16.94 0.96
CA SER A 79 -3.92 -17.77 1.90
C SER A 79 -3.11 -18.03 3.17
N ASP A 80 -3.76 -18.53 4.23
CA ASP A 80 -3.07 -18.80 5.50
C ASP A 80 -1.90 -19.79 5.31
N ASP A 81 -2.10 -20.85 4.52
CA ASP A 81 -1.05 -21.84 4.24
C ASP A 81 0.12 -21.23 3.46
N GLU A 82 -0.17 -20.45 2.40
CA GLU A 82 0.85 -19.75 1.62
C GLU A 82 1.61 -18.71 2.47
N TYR A 83 0.92 -18.03 3.38
CA TYR A 83 1.55 -17.05 4.27
C TYR A 83 2.60 -17.73 5.17
N GLU A 84 2.28 -18.87 5.79
CA GLU A 84 3.22 -19.59 6.65
C GLU A 84 4.47 -20.09 5.90
N ASP A 85 4.33 -20.40 4.60
CA ASP A 85 5.43 -20.85 3.74
C ASP A 85 6.30 -19.71 3.20
N LEU A 86 5.72 -18.51 2.99
CA LEU A 86 6.38 -17.39 2.30
C LEU A 86 6.87 -16.28 3.23
N ILE A 87 6.43 -16.26 4.50
CA ILE A 87 6.82 -15.25 5.48
C ILE A 87 7.57 -15.93 6.64
N PRO A 88 8.77 -15.45 6.99
CA PRO A 88 9.41 -14.19 6.57
C PRO A 88 9.90 -14.22 5.11
N ALA A 89 9.71 -13.11 4.40
CA ALA A 89 10.28 -12.94 3.07
C ALA A 89 11.81 -12.94 3.13
N GLU A 90 12.48 -13.73 2.31
CA GLU A 90 13.95 -13.86 2.33
C GLU A 90 14.64 -12.50 2.09
N PHE A 91 14.13 -11.72 1.13
CA PHE A 91 14.73 -10.45 0.75
C PHE A 91 13.69 -9.44 0.25
N LEU A 92 13.74 -8.24 0.81
CA LEU A 92 12.98 -7.07 0.35
C LEU A 92 13.92 -5.92 0.00
N THR A 93 13.50 -5.05 -0.91
CA THR A 93 14.25 -3.84 -1.25
C THR A 93 13.33 -2.68 -1.58
N GLU A 94 13.65 -1.52 -1.04
CA GLU A 94 12.93 -0.26 -1.25
C GLU A 94 13.87 0.94 -1.01
N GLY A 95 13.39 2.15 -1.28
CA GLY A 95 14.11 3.37 -0.95
C GLY A 95 14.30 3.55 0.57
N ILE A 96 15.34 4.25 0.97
CA ILE A 96 15.69 4.47 2.38
C ILE A 96 14.59 5.17 3.18
N ASP A 97 13.72 5.94 2.54
CA ASP A 97 12.55 6.56 3.16
C ASP A 97 11.52 5.54 3.68
N GLN A 98 11.54 4.31 3.16
CA GLN A 98 10.63 3.24 3.55
C GLN A 98 10.99 2.59 4.89
N THR A 99 12.09 2.95 5.51
CA THR A 99 12.36 2.63 6.93
C THR A 99 11.29 3.15 7.86
N ARG A 100 10.64 4.28 7.50
CA ARG A 100 9.51 4.90 8.21
C ARG A 100 8.20 4.85 7.42
N GLY A 101 8.12 3.99 6.42
CA GLY A 101 6.97 3.75 5.59
C GLY A 101 6.62 2.27 5.60
N TRP A 102 6.77 1.60 4.46
CA TRP A 102 6.35 0.22 4.28
C TRP A 102 7.06 -0.79 5.19
N ALA A 103 8.38 -0.70 5.35
CA ALA A 103 9.11 -1.62 6.25
C ALA A 103 8.58 -1.53 7.70
N TYR A 104 8.32 -0.31 8.18
CA TYR A 104 7.75 -0.09 9.51
C TYR A 104 6.34 -0.69 9.63
N THR A 105 5.47 -0.43 8.66
CA THR A 105 4.09 -0.94 8.72
C THR A 105 4.01 -2.45 8.55
N LEU A 106 4.84 -3.06 7.69
CA LEU A 106 4.97 -4.51 7.61
C LEU A 106 5.32 -5.13 8.97
N LEU A 107 6.31 -4.58 9.66
CA LEU A 107 6.72 -5.06 10.98
C LEU A 107 5.61 -4.89 12.01
N MET A 108 4.98 -3.73 12.06
CA MET A 108 3.92 -3.45 13.04
C MET A 108 2.68 -4.31 12.82
N GLU A 109 2.24 -4.47 11.58
CA GLU A 109 1.09 -5.33 11.26
C GLU A 109 1.39 -6.80 11.57
N ASN A 110 2.62 -7.27 11.30
CA ASN A 110 3.02 -8.62 11.63
C ASN A 110 2.97 -8.88 13.15
N VAL A 111 3.49 -7.95 13.96
CA VAL A 111 3.44 -8.06 15.42
C VAL A 111 2.00 -8.05 15.94
N ILE A 112 1.16 -7.16 15.39
CA ILE A 112 -0.25 -7.01 15.84
C ILE A 112 -1.09 -8.23 15.46
N LEU A 113 -0.98 -8.70 14.21
CA LEU A 113 -1.86 -9.73 13.65
C LEU A 113 -1.40 -11.15 14.01
N GLN A 114 -0.09 -11.40 14.00
CA GLN A 114 0.45 -12.73 14.30
C GLN A 114 0.77 -12.95 15.77
N ASN A 115 0.91 -11.87 16.55
CA ASN A 115 1.36 -11.94 17.96
C ASN A 115 2.66 -12.76 18.10
N LYS A 116 3.55 -12.66 17.09
CA LYS A 116 4.85 -13.35 17.03
C LYS A 116 5.96 -12.31 17.16
N ASP A 117 6.98 -12.61 17.95
CA ASP A 117 8.20 -11.81 18.04
C ASP A 117 9.14 -12.10 16.84
N GLN A 118 8.58 -12.18 15.64
CA GLN A 118 9.29 -12.51 14.42
C GLN A 118 9.14 -11.37 13.40
N SER A 119 10.24 -11.04 12.72
CA SER A 119 10.21 -10.11 11.59
C SER A 119 9.47 -10.73 10.39
N PRO A 120 8.69 -9.96 9.62
CA PRO A 120 8.07 -10.45 8.38
C PRO A 120 9.07 -10.59 7.23
N PHE A 121 10.33 -10.26 7.42
CA PHE A 121 11.42 -10.38 6.44
C PHE A 121 12.73 -10.74 7.12
N GLU A 122 13.57 -11.49 6.41
CA GLU A 122 14.92 -11.84 6.86
C GLU A 122 15.92 -10.73 6.57
N SER A 123 15.84 -10.17 5.36
CA SER A 123 16.75 -9.12 4.89
C SER A 123 15.98 -7.99 4.21
N PHE A 124 16.40 -6.75 4.49
CA PHE A 124 15.83 -5.56 3.81
C PHE A 124 16.97 -4.65 3.34
N LEU A 125 17.08 -4.48 2.02
CA LEU A 125 18.01 -3.53 1.41
C LEU A 125 17.34 -2.19 1.23
N PHE A 126 17.79 -1.16 1.94
CA PHE A 126 17.36 0.21 1.74
C PHE A 126 18.28 0.91 0.75
N GLN A 127 17.70 1.28 -0.41
CA GLN A 127 18.41 1.95 -1.49
C GLN A 127 18.54 3.45 -1.21
N GLY A 128 19.71 4.02 -1.56
CA GLY A 128 19.95 5.45 -1.50
C GLY A 128 19.07 6.26 -2.45
N HIS A 129 18.97 7.56 -2.21
CA HIS A 129 18.21 8.44 -3.08
C HIS A 129 18.93 8.70 -4.42
N ILE A 130 18.13 8.87 -5.48
CA ILE A 130 18.61 9.45 -6.74
C ILE A 130 18.46 10.97 -6.63
N LEU A 131 19.57 11.67 -6.74
CA LEU A 131 19.70 13.11 -6.62
C LEU A 131 19.88 13.75 -8.01
N ASP A 132 19.67 15.06 -8.12
CA ASP A 132 20.04 15.81 -9.32
C ASP A 132 21.57 15.84 -9.53
N GLU A 133 22.04 16.38 -10.67
CA GLU A 133 23.48 16.48 -10.97
C GLU A 133 24.29 17.27 -9.92
N LYS A 134 23.62 18.13 -9.15
CA LYS A 134 24.23 18.95 -8.10
C LYS A 134 24.19 18.29 -6.74
N GLY A 135 23.64 17.07 -6.63
CA GLY A 135 23.51 16.37 -5.38
C GLY A 135 22.31 16.80 -4.53
N ASN A 136 21.34 17.51 -5.09
CA ASN A 136 20.14 17.91 -4.37
C ASN A 136 19.01 16.87 -4.56
N LYS A 137 18.18 16.70 -3.55
CA LYS A 137 16.97 15.87 -3.65
C LYS A 137 16.05 16.43 -4.74
N MET A 138 15.62 15.56 -5.64
CA MET A 138 14.66 15.94 -6.68
C MET A 138 13.26 16.16 -6.07
N SER A 139 12.62 17.26 -6.42
CA SER A 139 11.23 17.52 -6.05
C SER A 139 10.48 18.32 -7.13
N LYS A 140 9.19 18.06 -7.28
CA LYS A 140 8.34 18.76 -8.25
C LYS A 140 8.29 20.26 -7.97
N SER A 141 8.32 20.66 -6.70
CA SER A 141 8.31 22.08 -6.29
C SER A 141 9.59 22.84 -6.66
N LEU A 142 10.73 22.14 -6.74
CA LEU A 142 12.01 22.73 -7.15
C LEU A 142 12.23 22.68 -8.67
N GLY A 143 11.39 21.95 -9.40
CA GLY A 143 11.51 21.82 -10.84
C GLY A 143 12.74 21.05 -11.33
N ASN A 144 13.44 20.34 -10.44
CA ASN A 144 14.65 19.56 -10.74
C ASN A 144 14.39 18.06 -10.90
N VAL A 145 13.12 17.68 -11.10
CA VAL A 145 12.73 16.27 -11.31
C VAL A 145 13.04 15.85 -12.74
N LEU A 146 13.71 14.71 -12.89
CA LEU A 146 13.86 14.03 -14.17
C LEU A 146 12.63 13.16 -14.41
N ASP A 147 11.96 13.34 -15.56
CA ASP A 147 10.84 12.51 -15.96
C ASP A 147 11.36 11.15 -16.45
N ALA A 148 11.05 10.10 -15.70
CA ALA A 148 11.48 8.73 -15.99
C ALA A 148 10.94 8.22 -17.34
N ASN A 149 9.72 8.58 -17.74
CA ASN A 149 9.15 8.18 -19.02
C ASN A 149 9.89 8.82 -20.17
N LYS A 150 10.20 10.12 -20.04
CA LYS A 150 11.01 10.82 -21.05
C LYS A 150 12.42 10.24 -21.13
N LEU A 151 13.04 9.92 -20.01
CA LEU A 151 14.35 9.28 -19.97
C LEU A 151 14.34 7.95 -20.75
N LEU A 152 13.31 7.12 -20.57
CA LEU A 152 13.15 5.81 -21.23
C LEU A 152 12.86 5.94 -22.73
N VAL A 153 12.21 7.01 -23.17
CA VAL A 153 11.94 7.26 -24.60
C VAL A 153 13.20 7.76 -25.31
N ASP A 154 13.96 8.64 -24.65
CA ASP A 154 15.08 9.33 -25.27
C ASP A 154 16.40 8.53 -25.21
N ASN A 155 16.46 7.46 -24.38
CA ASN A 155 17.69 6.71 -24.15
C ASN A 155 17.46 5.19 -24.17
N SER A 156 18.52 4.42 -24.43
CA SER A 156 18.49 2.97 -24.33
C SER A 156 18.25 2.54 -22.88
N VAL A 157 17.30 1.63 -22.68
CA VAL A 157 17.02 1.02 -21.38
C VAL A 157 18.27 0.33 -20.81
N ASP A 158 19.05 -0.33 -21.66
CA ASP A 158 20.28 -1.01 -21.23
C ASP A 158 21.34 -0.01 -20.75
N ALA A 159 21.47 1.15 -21.41
CA ALA A 159 22.38 2.22 -20.99
C ALA A 159 21.97 2.78 -19.61
N ILE A 160 20.67 3.00 -19.40
CA ILE A 160 20.13 3.47 -18.12
C ILE A 160 20.43 2.44 -17.00
N ARG A 161 20.10 1.17 -17.25
CA ARG A 161 20.35 0.08 -16.28
C ARG A 161 21.83 -0.08 -15.96
N PHE A 162 22.69 -0.06 -17.00
CA PHE A 162 24.14 -0.14 -16.82
C PHE A 162 24.67 1.03 -16.01
N TYR A 163 24.21 2.25 -16.28
CA TYR A 163 24.62 3.43 -15.52
C TYR A 163 24.32 3.30 -14.03
N PHE A 164 23.12 2.88 -13.67
CA PHE A 164 22.75 2.67 -12.25
C PHE A 164 23.58 1.57 -11.57
N MET A 165 23.83 0.46 -12.25
CA MET A 165 24.63 -0.64 -11.70
C MET A 165 26.11 -0.30 -11.54
N TRP A 166 26.61 0.55 -12.44
CA TRP A 166 28.04 0.92 -12.46
C TRP A 166 28.37 2.10 -11.55
N LYS A 167 27.48 3.08 -11.45
CA LYS A 167 27.77 4.41 -10.90
C LYS A 167 27.99 4.43 -9.40
N SER A 168 27.24 3.68 -8.64
CA SER A 168 27.36 3.64 -7.18
C SER A 168 26.83 2.34 -6.58
N SER A 169 27.17 2.12 -5.31
CA SER A 169 26.52 1.08 -4.52
C SER A 169 25.03 1.36 -4.33
N PRO A 170 24.15 0.35 -4.35
CA PRO A 170 22.71 0.56 -4.17
C PRO A 170 22.33 1.24 -2.84
N ILE A 171 23.14 1.12 -1.80
CA ILE A 171 22.89 1.77 -0.50
C ILE A 171 23.30 3.24 -0.46
N GLU A 172 24.06 3.71 -1.44
CA GLU A 172 24.51 5.10 -1.51
C GLU A 172 23.59 5.95 -2.36
N SER A 173 23.47 7.24 -2.01
CA SER A 173 22.77 8.19 -2.87
C SER A 173 23.56 8.46 -4.14
N LEU A 174 22.87 8.49 -5.28
CA LEU A 174 23.47 8.66 -6.58
C LEU A 174 23.07 10.02 -7.16
N SER A 175 24.05 10.86 -7.51
CA SER A 175 23.81 12.06 -8.33
C SER A 175 23.72 11.65 -9.81
N PHE A 176 22.53 11.81 -10.39
CA PHE A 176 22.25 11.37 -11.75
C PHE A 176 22.66 12.45 -12.76
N SER A 177 23.44 12.08 -13.77
CA SER A 177 23.85 12.96 -14.87
C SER A 177 23.58 12.31 -16.24
N LEU A 178 22.74 12.97 -17.06
CA LEU A 178 22.47 12.55 -18.43
C LEU A 178 23.71 12.59 -19.31
N SER A 179 24.56 13.60 -19.12
CA SER A 179 25.78 13.76 -19.91
C SER A 179 26.79 12.65 -19.63
N GLU A 180 26.91 12.24 -18.38
CA GLU A 180 27.79 11.14 -17.99
C GLU A 180 27.27 9.77 -18.48
N MET A 181 25.94 9.56 -18.41
CA MET A 181 25.32 8.35 -18.93
C MET A 181 25.50 8.23 -20.44
N GLY A 182 25.34 9.32 -21.20
CA GLY A 182 25.48 9.35 -22.66
C GLY A 182 26.91 9.27 -23.16
N ALA A 183 27.92 9.53 -22.32
CA ALA A 183 29.34 9.45 -22.68
C ALA A 183 29.92 8.02 -22.62
N ARG A 184 29.12 7.03 -22.22
CA ARG A 184 29.49 5.63 -22.07
C ARG A 184 28.70 4.73 -23.00
#